data_d05915a4b759e85211828d7970311189
#
_entry.id   d05915a4b759e85211828d7970311189
#
_cell.length_a   1.000
_cell.length_b   1.000
_cell.length_c   1.000
_cell.angle_alpha   90.00
_cell.angle_beta   90.00
_cell.angle_gamma   90.00
#
_symmetry.space_group_name_H-M   'P 1'
#
loop_
_entity.id
_entity.type
_entity.pdbx_description
1 polymer ?
#
loop_
_entity_poly.entity_id
_entity_poly.type
_entity_poly.pdbx_seq_one_letter_code
_entity_poly.pdbx_strand_id
1 'polypeptide(L)'
;LDSWGSHEFEAARYPNPQAMLDSVHAMNGRFMISVWPKFYDTVKNYKELDNRGWMYHQAIKDDIHDWLGFRGSFYDAYSDGARKMFWRQMDENLYTKYKFGIDAWWMDASEPNVRDCTPMWYRKALSGPTALGTSTEYFNAYSIVNADAIYNGQRSVNPNQRVFLLTRSGFAGEQRYSTATWSGDIATRWEDMRAQMTAGLNYSMAGLPFWGMDQGGFCVENRYVAAQQEFDR
;
A
#
# COMPACT_ATOMS: atom_id res chain seq x y z
N LEU A 1 13.93 8.16 -2.67
CA LEU A 1 13.13 7.74 -1.50
C LEU A 1 12.37 8.89 -0.85
N ASP A 2 12.61 10.13 -1.28
CA ASP A 2 11.95 11.37 -0.81
C ASP A 2 10.65 11.71 -1.59
N SER A 3 10.16 10.77 -2.39
CA SER A 3 9.09 11.01 -3.36
C SER A 3 7.95 9.97 -3.27
N TRP A 4 7.75 9.32 -2.11
CA TRP A 4 6.64 8.39 -1.95
C TRP A 4 5.30 9.06 -2.23
N GLY A 5 4.51 8.39 -3.10
CA GLY A 5 3.28 8.92 -3.63
C GLY A 5 3.43 9.71 -4.93
N SER A 6 4.64 9.90 -5.45
CA SER A 6 4.83 10.52 -6.78
C SER A 6 4.26 9.65 -7.91
N HIS A 7 4.30 8.31 -7.73
CA HIS A 7 3.96 7.31 -8.73
C HIS A 7 4.70 7.52 -10.06
N GLU A 8 6.00 7.80 -9.97
CA GLU A 8 6.85 8.06 -11.13
C GLU A 8 8.15 7.26 -11.02
N PHE A 9 8.70 6.84 -12.17
CA PHE A 9 10.07 6.36 -12.23
C PHE A 9 11.04 7.54 -12.09
N GLU A 10 12.02 7.40 -11.22
CA GLU A 10 13.08 8.39 -11.07
C GLU A 10 13.98 8.40 -12.31
N ALA A 11 13.96 9.49 -13.07
CA ALA A 11 14.62 9.58 -14.36
C ALA A 11 16.13 9.30 -14.32
N ALA A 12 16.80 9.66 -13.22
CA ALA A 12 18.24 9.39 -13.04
C ALA A 12 18.56 7.91 -12.92
N ARG A 13 17.67 7.12 -12.28
CA ARG A 13 17.85 5.66 -12.09
C ARG A 13 17.20 4.84 -13.20
N TYR A 14 16.15 5.36 -13.79
CA TYR A 14 15.38 4.70 -14.84
C TYR A 14 15.28 5.63 -16.06
N PRO A 15 16.38 5.78 -16.82
CA PRO A 15 16.42 6.73 -17.94
C PRO A 15 15.49 6.34 -19.10
N ASN A 16 15.14 5.07 -19.23
CA ASN A 16 14.19 4.57 -20.22
C ASN A 16 13.33 3.43 -19.63
N PRO A 17 12.30 3.75 -18.82
CA PRO A 17 11.44 2.74 -18.22
C PRO A 17 10.72 1.87 -19.24
N GLN A 18 10.31 2.41 -20.41
CA GLN A 18 9.65 1.61 -21.44
C GLN A 18 10.55 0.50 -21.96
N ALA A 19 11.82 0.81 -22.28
CA ALA A 19 12.76 -0.19 -22.75
C ALA A 19 13.05 -1.27 -21.70
N MET A 20 13.06 -0.90 -20.42
CA MET A 20 13.19 -1.85 -19.30
C MET A 20 12.00 -2.82 -19.28
N LEU A 21 10.76 -2.30 -19.34
CA LEU A 21 9.54 -3.12 -19.37
C LEU A 21 9.51 -4.04 -20.58
N ASP A 22 9.81 -3.52 -21.76
CA ASP A 22 9.88 -4.29 -23.00
C ASP A 22 10.90 -5.44 -22.90
N SER A 23 12.05 -5.19 -22.27
CA SER A 23 13.09 -6.21 -22.05
C SER A 23 12.63 -7.31 -21.08
N VAL A 24 11.93 -6.95 -20.00
CA VAL A 24 11.34 -7.92 -19.06
C VAL A 24 10.33 -8.80 -19.79
N HIS A 25 9.44 -8.23 -20.59
CA HIS A 25 8.45 -8.97 -21.36
C HIS A 25 9.08 -9.85 -22.44
N ALA A 26 10.13 -9.39 -23.10
CA ALA A 26 10.88 -10.19 -24.10
C ALA A 26 11.48 -11.46 -23.48
N MET A 27 11.79 -11.44 -22.20
CA MET A 27 12.26 -12.61 -21.43
C MET A 27 11.11 -13.45 -20.84
N ASN A 28 9.86 -13.24 -21.26
CA ASN A 28 8.66 -13.82 -20.65
C ASN A 28 8.46 -13.49 -19.15
N GLY A 29 9.12 -12.45 -18.65
CA GLY A 29 8.93 -11.93 -17.31
C GLY A 29 7.62 -11.13 -17.19
N ARG A 30 7.23 -10.84 -15.95
CA ARG A 30 6.15 -9.92 -15.62
C ARG A 30 6.68 -8.87 -14.65
N PHE A 31 6.19 -7.65 -14.78
CA PHE A 31 6.66 -6.54 -13.97
C PHE A 31 5.61 -6.13 -12.93
N MET A 32 5.99 -6.24 -11.67
CA MET A 32 5.19 -5.75 -10.54
C MET A 32 5.86 -4.51 -9.97
N ILE A 33 5.08 -3.45 -9.75
CA ILE A 33 5.57 -2.21 -9.14
C ILE A 33 4.94 -1.99 -7.77
N SER A 34 5.77 -1.57 -6.81
CA SER A 34 5.30 -1.19 -5.49
C SER A 34 4.62 0.18 -5.55
N VAL A 35 3.39 0.24 -5.04
CA VAL A 35 2.61 1.46 -4.90
C VAL A 35 2.04 1.52 -3.49
N TRP A 36 2.23 2.64 -2.82
CA TRP A 36 1.74 2.85 -1.47
C TRP A 36 0.56 3.81 -1.49
N PRO A 37 -0.44 3.63 -0.64
CA PRO A 37 -1.49 4.62 -0.41
C PRO A 37 -1.03 5.78 0.47
N LYS A 38 0.25 5.80 0.85
CA LYS A 38 0.93 6.84 1.62
C LYS A 38 1.61 7.83 0.67
N PHE A 39 1.51 9.09 1.01
CA PHE A 39 2.11 10.19 0.27
C PHE A 39 2.91 11.09 1.20
N TYR A 40 4.10 11.50 0.77
CA TYR A 40 4.81 12.59 1.43
C TYR A 40 4.13 13.93 1.12
N ASP A 41 4.04 14.81 2.10
CA ASP A 41 3.32 16.10 1.98
C ASP A 41 3.96 17.08 0.98
N THR A 42 5.19 16.81 0.57
CA THR A 42 5.92 17.58 -0.42
C THR A 42 5.56 17.23 -1.86
N VAL A 43 5.07 16.00 -2.13
CA VAL A 43 4.82 15.55 -3.51
C VAL A 43 3.59 16.19 -4.13
N LYS A 44 3.60 16.34 -5.44
CA LYS A 44 2.48 16.93 -6.21
C LYS A 44 1.16 16.18 -5.98
N ASN A 45 1.21 14.86 -6.01
CA ASN A 45 0.04 14.00 -5.86
C ASN A 45 -0.64 14.14 -4.49
N TYR A 46 0.16 14.33 -3.40
CA TYR A 46 -0.39 14.67 -2.09
C TYR A 46 -1.20 15.96 -2.16
N LYS A 47 -0.58 17.03 -2.67
CA LYS A 47 -1.20 18.37 -2.74
C LYS A 47 -2.49 18.36 -3.54
N GLU A 48 -2.55 17.55 -4.60
CA GLU A 48 -3.73 17.41 -5.43
C GLU A 48 -4.90 16.74 -4.68
N LEU A 49 -4.63 15.68 -3.92
CA LEU A 49 -5.59 15.01 -3.06
C LEU A 49 -6.00 15.93 -1.89
N ASP A 50 -5.03 16.59 -1.27
CA ASP A 50 -5.22 17.46 -0.11
C ASP A 50 -6.10 18.69 -0.43
N ASN A 51 -5.91 19.29 -1.59
CA ASN A 51 -6.74 20.41 -2.08
C ASN A 51 -8.22 20.03 -2.25
N ARG A 52 -8.55 18.75 -2.25
CA ARG A 52 -9.91 18.21 -2.31
C ARG A 52 -10.42 17.72 -0.95
N GLY A 53 -9.60 17.83 0.11
CA GLY A 53 -9.91 17.31 1.44
C GLY A 53 -9.90 15.78 1.50
N TRP A 54 -9.10 15.13 0.67
CA TRP A 54 -9.03 13.66 0.57
C TRP A 54 -7.76 13.06 1.20
N MET A 55 -7.04 13.85 2.00
CA MET A 55 -5.91 13.35 2.81
C MET A 55 -6.27 13.37 4.29
N TYR A 56 -5.78 12.38 5.02
CA TYR A 56 -5.83 12.43 6.48
C TYR A 56 -4.78 13.42 7.00
N HIS A 57 -5.15 14.28 7.96
CA HIS A 57 -4.28 15.39 8.36
C HIS A 57 -3.60 15.18 9.73
N GLN A 58 -4.04 14.21 10.54
CA GLN A 58 -3.56 14.13 11.92
C GLN A 58 -2.04 13.86 11.97
N ALA A 59 -1.51 12.99 11.11
CA ALA A 59 -0.06 12.72 11.05
C ALA A 59 0.75 13.99 10.72
N ILE A 60 0.21 14.86 9.87
CA ILE A 60 0.86 16.13 9.50
C ILE A 60 0.82 17.12 10.68
N LYS A 61 -0.34 17.22 11.38
CA LYS A 61 -0.51 18.09 12.55
C LYS A 61 0.39 17.70 13.72
N ASP A 62 0.58 16.40 13.92
CA ASP A 62 1.41 15.83 14.98
C ASP A 62 2.90 15.76 14.59
N ASP A 63 3.24 16.26 13.39
CA ASP A 63 4.60 16.26 12.83
C ASP A 63 5.27 14.88 12.82
N ILE A 64 4.50 13.83 12.49
CA ILE A 64 4.99 12.45 12.49
C ILE A 64 5.89 12.22 11.27
N HIS A 65 7.11 11.80 11.55
CA HIS A 65 8.09 11.40 10.56
C HIS A 65 8.22 9.87 10.53
N ASP A 66 8.37 9.33 9.35
CA ASP A 66 8.66 7.90 9.19
C ASP A 66 10.16 7.60 9.42
N TRP A 67 10.54 6.33 9.27
CA TRP A 67 11.94 5.88 9.48
C TRP A 67 12.97 6.48 8.51
N LEU A 68 12.53 7.11 7.44
CA LEU A 68 13.38 7.86 6.50
C LEU A 68 13.48 9.35 6.86
N GLY A 69 12.73 9.80 7.86
CA GLY A 69 12.71 11.17 8.33
C GLY A 69 11.78 12.09 7.53
N PHE A 70 10.87 11.53 6.73
CA PHE A 70 9.92 12.32 5.93
C PHE A 70 8.53 12.29 6.55
N ARG A 71 7.83 13.40 6.40
CA ARG A 71 6.45 13.55 6.85
C ARG A 71 5.47 13.19 5.74
N GLY A 72 4.45 12.43 6.09
CA GLY A 72 3.45 12.00 5.11
C GLY A 72 2.17 11.49 5.75
N SER A 73 1.19 11.19 4.92
CA SER A 73 -0.10 10.66 5.34
C SER A 73 -0.71 9.76 4.27
N PHE A 74 -1.86 9.19 4.59
CA PHE A 74 -2.64 8.33 3.70
C PHE A 74 -3.82 9.12 3.11
N TYR A 75 -4.20 8.75 1.88
CA TYR A 75 -5.43 9.30 1.30
C TYR A 75 -6.66 8.60 1.89
N ASP A 76 -7.81 9.28 1.87
CA ASP A 76 -9.07 8.70 2.31
C ASP A 76 -9.67 7.79 1.23
N ALA A 77 -9.27 6.52 1.25
CA ALA A 77 -9.75 5.52 0.30
C ALA A 77 -11.26 5.24 0.39
N TYR A 78 -11.93 5.69 1.44
CA TYR A 78 -13.39 5.56 1.56
C TYR A 78 -14.14 6.58 0.70
N SER A 79 -13.49 7.66 0.27
CA SER A 79 -14.03 8.59 -0.71
C SER A 79 -13.89 8.04 -2.14
N ASP A 80 -15.02 7.94 -2.85
CA ASP A 80 -15.03 7.53 -4.26
C ASP A 80 -14.20 8.47 -5.16
N GLY A 81 -14.29 9.78 -4.89
CA GLY A 81 -13.49 10.78 -5.58
C GLY A 81 -11.99 10.60 -5.35
N ALA A 82 -11.61 10.28 -4.11
CA ALA A 82 -10.20 10.03 -3.77
C ALA A 82 -9.65 8.77 -4.45
N ARG A 83 -10.41 7.67 -4.47
CA ARG A 83 -10.05 6.45 -5.20
C ARG A 83 -9.84 6.70 -6.69
N LYS A 84 -10.76 7.42 -7.32
CA LYS A 84 -10.64 7.79 -8.75
C LYS A 84 -9.40 8.64 -9.02
N MET A 85 -9.08 9.58 -8.13
CA MET A 85 -7.89 10.41 -8.26
C MET A 85 -6.61 9.60 -8.03
N PHE A 86 -6.58 8.73 -7.03
CA PHE A 86 -5.45 7.83 -6.77
C PHE A 86 -5.13 6.97 -8.00
N TRP A 87 -6.16 6.32 -8.58
CA TRP A 87 -5.96 5.58 -9.81
C TRP A 87 -5.49 6.47 -10.96
N ARG A 88 -6.11 7.62 -11.19
CA ARG A 88 -5.72 8.53 -12.26
C ARG A 88 -4.22 8.91 -12.17
N GLN A 89 -3.73 9.18 -10.97
CA GLN A 89 -2.31 9.51 -10.76
C GLN A 89 -1.39 8.35 -11.14
N MET A 90 -1.79 7.11 -10.85
CA MET A 90 -1.04 5.92 -11.26
C MET A 90 -1.16 5.63 -12.77
N ASP A 91 -2.33 5.82 -13.33
CA ASP A 91 -2.57 5.61 -14.75
C ASP A 91 -1.76 6.58 -15.62
N GLU A 92 -1.88 7.88 -15.33
CA GLU A 92 -1.18 8.94 -16.07
C GLU A 92 0.35 8.87 -15.95
N ASN A 93 0.86 8.41 -14.82
CA ASN A 93 2.31 8.41 -14.54
C ASN A 93 2.98 7.06 -14.77
N LEU A 94 2.24 5.95 -14.72
CA LEU A 94 2.79 4.60 -14.80
C LEU A 94 2.11 3.74 -15.87
N TYR A 95 0.79 3.52 -15.77
CA TYR A 95 0.13 2.46 -16.51
C TYR A 95 -0.04 2.77 -18.00
N THR A 96 -0.81 3.80 -18.33
CA THR A 96 -1.02 4.23 -19.72
C THR A 96 0.25 4.86 -20.28
N LYS A 97 1.00 5.61 -19.48
CA LYS A 97 2.28 6.24 -19.89
C LYS A 97 3.26 5.23 -20.47
N TYR A 98 3.34 4.04 -19.89
CA TYR A 98 4.23 2.97 -20.33
C TYR A 98 3.49 1.83 -21.04
N LYS A 99 2.45 2.18 -21.79
CA LYS A 99 1.73 1.30 -22.73
C LYS A 99 1.24 -0.01 -22.08
N PHE A 100 0.75 0.10 -20.84
CA PHE A 100 0.24 -1.03 -20.07
C PHE A 100 1.31 -2.10 -19.76
N GLY A 101 2.58 -1.70 -19.72
CA GLY A 101 3.69 -2.61 -19.43
C GLY A 101 3.84 -3.03 -17.97
N ILE A 102 2.99 -2.49 -17.07
CA ILE A 102 2.92 -2.91 -15.67
C ILE A 102 1.89 -4.01 -15.56
N ASP A 103 2.31 -5.20 -15.12
CA ASP A 103 1.47 -6.40 -15.06
C ASP A 103 0.77 -6.56 -13.70
N ALA A 104 1.35 -6.02 -12.65
CA ALA A 104 0.88 -6.23 -11.28
C ALA A 104 1.23 -5.04 -10.35
N TRP A 105 0.50 -4.94 -9.24
CA TRP A 105 0.65 -3.87 -8.27
C TRP A 105 0.93 -4.45 -6.88
N TRP A 106 2.00 -3.99 -6.28
CA TRP A 106 2.33 -4.31 -4.89
C TRP A 106 1.82 -3.17 -4.00
N MET A 107 0.68 -3.41 -3.37
CA MET A 107 -0.01 -2.46 -2.49
C MET A 107 0.54 -2.59 -1.07
N ASP A 108 1.73 -2.07 -0.84
CA ASP A 108 2.34 -2.08 0.49
C ASP A 108 1.70 -1.03 1.43
N ALA A 109 1.85 -1.23 2.73
CA ALA A 109 1.34 -0.35 3.80
C ALA A 109 -0.18 -0.06 3.75
N SER A 110 -0.99 -0.99 3.21
CA SER A 110 -2.44 -0.83 3.10
C SER A 110 -3.23 -1.07 4.40
N GLU A 111 -2.58 -1.16 5.55
CA GLU A 111 -3.22 -1.36 6.87
C GLU A 111 -3.80 -0.13 7.59
N PRO A 112 -3.77 1.12 7.21
CA PRO A 112 -2.69 2.05 6.92
C PRO A 112 -1.80 2.31 8.15
N ASN A 113 -0.48 2.39 7.96
CA ASN A 113 0.48 2.60 9.03
C ASN A 113 1.51 3.66 8.64
N VAL A 114 1.50 4.80 9.34
CA VAL A 114 2.44 5.90 9.08
C VAL A 114 3.83 5.55 9.60
N ARG A 115 3.91 4.88 10.76
CA ARG A 115 5.14 4.53 11.46
C ARG A 115 5.00 3.16 12.13
N ASP A 116 6.07 2.38 12.14
CA ASP A 116 6.11 1.09 12.82
C ASP A 116 5.82 1.21 14.32
N CYS A 117 5.28 0.14 14.91
CA CYS A 117 4.94 0.04 16.32
C CYS A 117 3.97 1.10 16.85
N THR A 118 3.27 1.82 15.97
CA THR A 118 2.23 2.76 16.37
C THR A 118 1.06 2.00 17.02
N PRO A 119 0.62 2.36 18.24
CA PRO A 119 -0.52 1.72 18.89
C PRO A 119 -1.80 1.86 18.07
N MET A 120 -2.66 0.85 18.14
CA MET A 120 -3.89 0.78 17.34
C MET A 120 -4.81 2.00 17.52
N TRP A 121 -4.95 2.52 18.73
CA TRP A 121 -5.76 3.71 18.99
C TRP A 121 -5.22 4.93 18.23
N TYR A 122 -3.89 5.06 18.15
CA TYR A 122 -3.27 6.18 17.46
C TYR A 122 -3.28 6.00 15.95
N ARG A 123 -3.08 4.77 15.43
CA ARG A 123 -3.29 4.48 13.99
C ARG A 123 -4.69 4.89 13.54
N LYS A 124 -5.71 4.59 14.35
CA LYS A 124 -7.09 5.02 14.07
C LYS A 124 -7.23 6.55 14.09
N ALA A 125 -6.57 7.24 15.03
CA ALA A 125 -6.57 8.70 15.06
C ALA A 125 -5.89 9.31 13.83
N LEU A 126 -4.79 8.70 13.36
CA LEU A 126 -4.06 9.15 12.17
C LEU A 126 -4.82 8.92 10.85
N SER A 127 -5.78 7.99 10.82
CA SER A 127 -6.48 7.53 9.62
C SER A 127 -7.96 7.93 9.60
N GLY A 128 -8.28 9.11 10.10
CA GLY A 128 -9.68 9.59 10.13
C GLY A 128 -9.84 11.08 10.43
N PRO A 129 -11.11 11.54 10.44
CA PRO A 129 -12.31 10.79 10.05
C PRO A 129 -12.29 10.38 8.57
N THR A 130 -12.98 9.28 8.23
CA THR A 130 -13.17 8.83 6.85
C THR A 130 -14.40 9.47 6.23
N ALA A 131 -14.54 9.40 4.92
CA ALA A 131 -15.72 9.85 4.19
C ALA A 131 -17.03 9.13 4.61
N LEU A 132 -16.92 7.93 5.21
CA LEU A 132 -18.06 7.13 5.66
C LEU A 132 -18.35 7.25 7.15
N GLY A 133 -17.42 7.80 7.95
CA GLY A 133 -17.57 7.92 9.39
C GLY A 133 -16.26 7.81 10.16
N THR A 134 -16.33 7.32 11.40
CA THR A 134 -15.16 7.26 12.26
C THR A 134 -14.18 6.15 11.82
N SER A 135 -12.90 6.42 11.94
CA SER A 135 -11.87 5.39 11.68
C SER A 135 -11.97 4.21 12.65
N THR A 136 -12.55 4.40 13.84
CA THR A 136 -12.80 3.29 14.78
C THR A 136 -13.67 2.21 14.15
N GLU A 137 -14.64 2.58 13.34
CA GLU A 137 -15.54 1.67 12.65
C GLU A 137 -14.92 1.10 11.37
N TYR A 138 -14.25 1.95 10.59
CA TYR A 138 -13.85 1.62 9.22
C TYR A 138 -12.38 1.20 9.06
N PHE A 139 -11.50 1.43 10.03
CA PHE A 139 -10.06 1.25 9.91
C PHE A 139 -9.62 -0.08 9.26
N ASN A 140 -10.21 -1.19 9.69
CA ASN A 140 -9.80 -2.53 9.23
C ASN A 140 -10.16 -2.82 7.76
N ALA A 141 -11.08 -2.06 7.18
CA ALA A 141 -11.51 -2.24 5.79
C ALA A 141 -10.71 -1.38 4.80
N TYR A 142 -9.65 -0.71 5.24
CA TYR A 142 -8.88 0.19 4.36
C TYR A 142 -8.29 -0.55 3.15
N SER A 143 -7.73 -1.75 3.35
CA SER A 143 -7.12 -2.53 2.27
C SER A 143 -8.09 -2.86 1.15
N ILE A 144 -9.33 -3.27 1.46
CA ILE A 144 -10.32 -3.63 0.45
C ILE A 144 -10.76 -2.43 -0.40
N VAL A 145 -10.90 -1.23 0.20
CA VAL A 145 -11.26 -0.02 -0.57
C VAL A 145 -10.07 0.53 -1.36
N ASN A 146 -8.84 0.32 -0.89
CA ASN A 146 -7.65 0.62 -1.66
C ASN A 146 -7.45 -0.35 -2.83
N ALA A 147 -7.74 -1.64 -2.65
CA ALA A 147 -7.76 -2.62 -3.72
C ALA A 147 -8.83 -2.31 -4.79
N ASP A 148 -10.02 -1.88 -4.35
CA ASP A 148 -11.09 -1.39 -5.24
C ASP A 148 -10.62 -0.27 -6.17
N ALA A 149 -9.86 0.70 -5.63
CA ALA A 149 -9.35 1.82 -6.42
C ALA A 149 -8.49 1.35 -7.60
N ILE A 150 -7.56 0.42 -7.36
CA ILE A 150 -6.64 -0.06 -8.40
C ILE A 150 -7.34 -1.04 -9.35
N TYR A 151 -8.08 -2.01 -8.79
CA TYR A 151 -8.76 -3.01 -9.61
C TYR A 151 -9.75 -2.39 -10.59
N ASN A 152 -10.70 -1.60 -10.09
CA ASN A 152 -11.70 -0.97 -10.94
C ASN A 152 -11.09 0.11 -11.84
N GLY A 153 -10.10 0.82 -11.35
CA GLY A 153 -9.34 1.78 -12.14
C GLY A 153 -8.68 1.11 -13.34
N GLN A 154 -7.88 0.08 -13.17
CA GLN A 154 -7.25 -0.65 -14.28
C GLN A 154 -8.27 -1.25 -15.23
N ARG A 155 -9.33 -1.88 -14.68
CA ARG A 155 -10.41 -2.47 -15.51
C ARG A 155 -11.16 -1.45 -16.36
N SER A 156 -11.26 -0.20 -15.90
CA SER A 156 -11.91 0.87 -16.65
C SER A 156 -11.09 1.33 -17.87
N VAL A 157 -9.76 1.24 -17.76
CA VAL A 157 -8.81 1.67 -18.81
C VAL A 157 -8.46 0.51 -19.75
N ASN A 158 -8.21 -0.67 -19.20
CA ASN A 158 -7.83 -1.86 -19.96
C ASN A 158 -8.61 -3.11 -19.50
N PRO A 159 -9.83 -3.31 -19.97
CA PRO A 159 -10.70 -4.40 -19.54
C PRO A 159 -10.20 -5.79 -19.94
N ASN A 160 -9.28 -5.88 -20.89
CA ASN A 160 -8.77 -7.15 -21.41
C ASN A 160 -7.55 -7.69 -20.65
N GLN A 161 -6.89 -6.85 -19.87
CA GLN A 161 -5.76 -7.29 -19.04
C GLN A 161 -6.23 -7.72 -17.65
N ARG A 162 -5.75 -8.87 -17.20
CA ARG A 162 -6.01 -9.32 -15.82
C ARG A 162 -5.33 -8.38 -14.82
N VAL A 163 -6.00 -8.12 -13.72
CA VAL A 163 -5.44 -7.40 -12.58
C VAL A 163 -4.83 -8.41 -11.62
N PHE A 164 -3.66 -8.11 -11.07
CA PHE A 164 -3.08 -8.83 -9.96
C PHE A 164 -2.58 -7.83 -8.91
N LEU A 165 -3.03 -7.99 -7.69
CA LEU A 165 -2.67 -7.15 -6.56
C LEU A 165 -2.01 -8.00 -5.48
N LEU A 166 -0.86 -7.55 -4.97
CA LEU A 166 -0.24 -8.08 -3.76
C LEU A 166 -0.41 -7.03 -2.65
N THR A 167 -1.06 -7.39 -1.56
CA THR A 167 -1.36 -6.45 -0.46
C THR A 167 -0.87 -6.96 0.89
N ARG A 168 -0.37 -6.06 1.75
CA ARG A 168 0.14 -6.41 3.08
C ARG A 168 -0.98 -6.63 4.12
N SER A 169 -2.18 -6.31 3.79
CA SER A 169 -3.34 -6.46 4.66
C SER A 169 -4.53 -6.97 3.87
N GLY A 170 -5.52 -7.49 4.57
CA GLY A 170 -6.71 -8.02 3.93
C GLY A 170 -7.95 -7.85 4.78
N PHE A 171 -9.08 -7.85 4.09
CA PHE A 171 -10.40 -7.81 4.68
C PHE A 171 -11.33 -8.81 3.98
N ALA A 172 -12.36 -9.27 4.67
CA ALA A 172 -13.32 -10.24 4.13
C ALA A 172 -13.93 -9.74 2.80
N GLY A 173 -13.81 -10.55 1.74
CA GLY A 173 -14.29 -10.20 0.40
C GLY A 173 -13.25 -9.57 -0.52
N GLU A 174 -12.03 -9.33 -0.06
CA GLU A 174 -10.97 -8.68 -0.85
C GLU A 174 -10.50 -9.52 -2.04
N GLN A 175 -10.66 -10.83 -1.99
CA GLN A 175 -10.38 -11.74 -3.12
C GLN A 175 -11.13 -11.37 -4.40
N ARG A 176 -12.24 -10.62 -4.34
CA ARG A 176 -12.95 -10.09 -5.51
C ARG A 176 -12.12 -9.16 -6.37
N TYR A 177 -11.07 -8.58 -5.79
CA TYR A 177 -10.17 -7.65 -6.49
C TYR A 177 -8.86 -8.32 -6.94
N SER A 178 -8.85 -9.65 -7.08
CA SER A 178 -7.69 -10.43 -7.53
C SER A 178 -6.45 -10.23 -6.65
N THR A 179 -6.65 -10.17 -5.34
CA THR A 179 -5.59 -9.96 -4.38
C THR A 179 -4.94 -11.27 -3.95
N ALA A 180 -3.62 -11.24 -3.83
CA ALA A 180 -2.84 -12.10 -2.95
C ALA A 180 -2.33 -11.27 -1.77
N THR A 181 -2.12 -11.90 -0.62
CA THR A 181 -1.73 -11.20 0.61
C THR A 181 -0.49 -11.84 1.23
N TRP A 182 0.37 -11.03 1.83
CA TRP A 182 1.41 -11.52 2.73
C TRP A 182 1.26 -10.87 4.10
N SER A 183 1.90 -11.47 5.09
CA SER A 183 1.73 -11.08 6.50
C SER A 183 2.55 -9.85 6.93
N GLY A 184 3.26 -9.21 6.00
CA GLY A 184 4.09 -8.04 6.29
C GLY A 184 5.46 -8.40 6.89
N ASP A 185 6.05 -7.42 7.55
CA ASP A 185 7.42 -7.42 8.05
C ASP A 185 7.56 -8.26 9.34
N ILE A 186 7.46 -9.57 9.22
CA ILE A 186 7.60 -10.48 10.37
C ILE A 186 9.04 -10.61 10.84
N ALA A 187 9.24 -10.91 12.13
CA ALA A 187 10.58 -11.11 12.68
C ALA A 187 11.18 -12.47 12.27
N THR A 188 12.51 -12.53 12.20
CA THR A 188 13.32 -13.72 11.88
C THR A 188 13.38 -14.66 13.09
N ARG A 189 12.24 -15.22 13.51
CA ARG A 189 12.13 -16.11 14.67
C ARG A 189 11.25 -17.32 14.34
N TRP A 190 11.53 -18.43 15.00
CA TRP A 190 10.75 -19.65 14.84
C TRP A 190 9.31 -19.53 15.35
N GLU A 191 9.09 -18.72 16.39
CA GLU A 191 7.78 -18.42 16.95
C GLU A 191 6.91 -17.69 15.92
N ASP A 192 7.47 -16.69 15.26
CA ASP A 192 6.79 -15.94 14.21
C ASP A 192 6.44 -16.85 13.04
N MET A 193 7.38 -17.68 12.57
CA MET A 193 7.11 -18.66 11.50
C MET A 193 5.96 -19.61 11.85
N ARG A 194 5.93 -20.14 13.08
CA ARG A 194 4.83 -21.02 13.53
C ARG A 194 3.49 -20.29 13.57
N ALA A 195 3.48 -19.07 14.10
CA ALA A 195 2.28 -18.24 14.15
C ALA A 195 1.75 -17.94 12.74
N GLN A 196 2.64 -17.68 11.79
CA GLN A 196 2.28 -17.42 10.40
C GLN A 196 1.64 -18.62 9.71
N MET A 197 2.11 -19.83 9.94
CA MET A 197 1.48 -21.04 9.38
C MET A 197 0.03 -21.19 9.85
N THR A 198 -0.21 -20.99 11.14
CA THR A 198 -1.56 -21.02 11.71
C THR A 198 -2.44 -19.88 11.16
N ALA A 199 -1.88 -18.69 11.07
CA ALA A 199 -2.57 -17.53 10.52
C ALA A 199 -2.99 -17.75 9.06
N GLY A 200 -2.10 -18.32 8.23
CA GLY A 200 -2.39 -18.61 6.83
C GLY A 200 -3.52 -19.62 6.64
N LEU A 201 -3.59 -20.66 7.49
CA LEU A 201 -4.70 -21.61 7.47
C LEU A 201 -6.02 -20.91 7.79
N ASN A 202 -6.06 -20.11 8.86
CA ASN A 202 -7.26 -19.36 9.24
C ASN A 202 -7.66 -18.33 8.18
N TYR A 203 -6.68 -17.66 7.56
CA TYR A 203 -6.90 -16.72 6.49
C TYR A 203 -7.53 -17.37 5.26
N SER A 204 -7.03 -18.55 4.89
CA SER A 204 -7.61 -19.36 3.80
C SER A 204 -9.04 -19.79 4.11
N MET A 205 -9.32 -20.21 5.35
CA MET A 205 -10.68 -20.57 5.79
C MET A 205 -11.65 -19.37 5.77
N ALA A 206 -11.14 -18.16 5.93
CA ALA A 206 -11.93 -16.92 5.77
C ALA A 206 -12.22 -16.57 4.30
N GLY A 207 -11.81 -17.39 3.34
CA GLY A 207 -12.05 -17.19 1.92
C GLY A 207 -10.98 -16.38 1.19
N LEU A 208 -9.82 -16.22 1.79
CA LEU A 208 -8.66 -15.51 1.23
C LEU A 208 -7.50 -16.51 1.01
N PRO A 209 -7.56 -17.38 -0.02
CA PRO A 209 -6.65 -18.53 -0.13
C PRO A 209 -5.25 -18.18 -0.63
N PHE A 210 -5.09 -17.02 -1.26
CA PHE A 210 -3.80 -16.58 -1.79
C PHE A 210 -3.06 -15.75 -0.74
N TRP A 211 -2.33 -16.46 0.12
CA TRP A 211 -1.60 -15.90 1.23
C TRP A 211 -0.17 -16.46 1.30
N GLY A 212 0.75 -15.65 1.78
CA GLY A 212 2.12 -16.03 2.02
C GLY A 212 2.75 -15.25 3.17
N MET A 213 4.04 -15.47 3.38
CA MET A 213 4.87 -14.76 4.35
C MET A 213 6.26 -14.58 3.80
N ASP A 214 7.03 -13.67 4.37
CA ASP A 214 8.48 -13.56 4.11
C ASP A 214 9.18 -14.79 4.72
N GLN A 215 9.59 -15.71 3.85
CA GLN A 215 10.22 -16.96 4.28
C GLN A 215 11.59 -16.68 4.89
N GLY A 216 11.77 -17.07 6.16
CA GLY A 216 12.95 -16.75 6.96
C GLY A 216 12.84 -15.43 7.73
N GLY A 217 11.71 -14.70 7.59
CA GLY A 217 11.45 -13.41 8.21
C GLY A 217 12.02 -12.23 7.42
N PHE A 218 11.48 -11.04 7.70
CA PHE A 218 11.90 -9.79 7.08
C PHE A 218 12.86 -9.01 7.99
N CYS A 219 12.57 -8.92 9.29
CA CYS A 219 13.31 -8.09 10.22
C CYS A 219 14.00 -8.91 11.31
N VAL A 220 15.20 -8.48 11.70
CA VAL A 220 15.80 -8.92 12.96
C VAL A 220 15.04 -8.30 14.14
N GLU A 221 14.95 -9.03 15.25
CA GLU A 221 14.14 -8.65 16.42
C GLU A 221 14.43 -7.25 16.97
N ASN A 222 15.69 -6.85 16.99
CA ASN A 222 16.14 -5.57 17.56
C ASN A 222 15.47 -4.33 16.93
N ARG A 223 15.01 -4.42 15.68
CA ARG A 223 14.29 -3.33 15.01
C ARG A 223 12.99 -2.97 15.75
N TYR A 224 12.22 -3.98 16.12
CA TYR A 224 10.93 -3.77 16.80
C TYR A 224 11.10 -3.28 18.23
N VAL A 225 12.11 -3.78 18.93
CA VAL A 225 12.43 -3.32 20.28
C VAL A 225 12.84 -1.85 20.27
N ALA A 226 13.68 -1.43 19.33
CA ALA A 226 14.09 -0.04 19.19
C ALA A 226 12.92 0.88 18.84
N ALA A 227 12.05 0.49 17.91
CA ALA A 227 10.88 1.25 17.50
C ALA A 227 9.87 1.42 18.64
N GLN A 228 9.64 0.37 19.44
CA GLN A 228 8.78 0.44 20.62
C GLN A 228 9.34 1.39 21.67
N GLN A 229 10.63 1.29 21.97
CA GLN A 229 11.29 2.18 22.95
C GLN A 229 11.24 3.66 22.52
N GLU A 230 11.31 3.92 21.22
CA GLU A 230 11.20 5.28 20.71
C GLU A 230 9.77 5.82 20.83
N PHE A 231 8.76 4.98 20.63
CA PHE A 231 7.36 5.37 20.80
C PHE A 231 7.00 5.66 22.27
N ASP A 232 7.55 4.88 23.19
CA ASP A 232 7.28 4.99 24.64
C ASP A 232 7.95 6.22 25.30
N ARG A 233 8.79 6.96 24.59
CA ARG A 233 9.44 8.23 25.01
C ARG A 233 8.62 9.45 24.61
#